data_26f121010fb88d2e00e48a3268fef85e
#
_entry.id   26f121010fb88d2e00e48a3268fef85e
#
_cell.length_a   1.000
_cell.length_b   1.000
_cell.length_c   1.000
_cell.angle_alpha   90.00
_cell.angle_beta   90.00
_cell.angle_gamma   90.00
#
_symmetry.space_group_name_H-M   'P 1'
#
loop_
_entity.id
_entity.type
_entity.pdbx_description
1 polymer ?
#
loop_
_entity_poly.entity_id
_entity_poly.type
_entity_poly.pdbx_seq_one_letter_code
_entity_poly.pdbx_strand_id
1 'polypeptide(L)'
;KSYNELITWSFSSSEDSYFYNNLENLKILNPISEELDVLRPSLVPNLISAVKKNLARDHNSFSFFEIGNQFLSSNPGDQVRVVCGVRAGIKQAKDWRDQENLYDIYDVKRDMIDVINHVLPKKNKLEVIKEAPSWYHPGRSGTLMLNKSIKVGFFGELNPKIVNFYKIKDRVNLFEIFLDDVPF
;
A
#
# COMPACT_ATOMS: atom_id res chain seq x y z
N LYS A 1 9.75 -11.80 -8.73
CA LYS A 1 8.93 -11.68 -7.50
C LYS A 1 7.51 -12.03 -7.88
N SER A 2 6.90 -12.98 -7.20
CA SER A 2 5.54 -13.43 -7.49
C SER A 2 4.52 -12.48 -6.85
N TYR A 3 4.25 -11.35 -7.50
CA TYR A 3 3.11 -10.49 -7.21
C TYR A 3 2.02 -10.75 -8.25
N ASN A 4 0.78 -10.76 -7.80
CA ASN A 4 -0.38 -10.75 -8.67
C ASN A 4 -0.89 -9.30 -8.79
N GLU A 5 -1.09 -8.84 -10.01
CA GLU A 5 -1.66 -7.54 -10.28
C GLU A 5 -3.16 -7.54 -9.94
N LEU A 6 -3.59 -6.49 -9.27
CA LEU A 6 -5.00 -6.19 -9.05
C LEU A 6 -5.37 -4.94 -9.83
N ILE A 7 -6.59 -4.91 -10.32
CA ILE A 7 -7.22 -3.73 -10.92
C ILE A 7 -8.50 -3.51 -10.13
N THR A 8 -8.50 -2.49 -9.29
CA THR A 8 -9.63 -2.17 -8.43
C THR A 8 -10.34 -0.90 -8.91
N TRP A 9 -11.52 -0.64 -8.38
CA TRP A 9 -12.28 0.56 -8.71
C TRP A 9 -11.56 1.83 -8.27
N SER A 10 -11.70 2.92 -9.03
CA SER A 10 -11.21 4.25 -8.65
C SER A 10 -12.01 4.89 -7.51
N PHE A 11 -12.90 4.13 -6.91
CA PHE A 11 -13.78 4.50 -5.82
C PHE A 11 -13.48 3.68 -4.58
N SER A 12 -13.76 4.24 -3.41
CA SER A 12 -13.65 3.59 -2.12
C SER A 12 -14.76 4.04 -1.19
N SER A 13 -14.84 3.44 0.00
CA SER A 13 -15.82 3.79 1.00
C SER A 13 -15.35 4.95 1.86
N SER A 14 -16.24 5.87 2.19
CA SER A 14 -15.99 6.90 3.19
C SER A 14 -15.76 6.33 4.59
N GLU A 15 -16.13 5.07 4.84
CA GLU A 15 -15.82 4.36 6.09
C GLU A 15 -14.32 4.09 6.28
N ASP A 16 -13.54 4.07 5.18
CA ASP A 16 -12.08 3.90 5.20
C ASP A 16 -11.32 5.16 5.69
N SER A 17 -11.94 5.94 6.57
CA SER A 17 -11.48 7.24 7.07
C SER A 17 -10.08 7.26 7.72
N TYR A 18 -9.54 6.09 8.06
CA TYR A 18 -8.16 5.97 8.58
C TYR A 18 -7.08 6.43 7.60
N PHE A 19 -7.39 6.45 6.31
CA PHE A 19 -6.45 6.82 5.24
C PHE A 19 -6.65 8.25 4.75
N TYR A 20 -7.59 9.00 5.36
CA TYR A 20 -8.04 10.27 4.80
C TYR A 20 -8.11 11.37 5.86
N ASN A 21 -7.58 12.52 5.51
CA ASN A 21 -7.69 13.71 6.36
C ASN A 21 -8.90 14.59 6.00
N ASN A 22 -9.39 14.52 4.76
CA ASN A 22 -10.56 15.31 4.31
C ASN A 22 -11.24 14.60 3.13
N LEU A 23 -12.46 14.12 3.35
CA LEU A 23 -13.26 13.41 2.34
C LEU A 23 -14.27 14.27 1.60
N GLU A 24 -14.61 15.44 2.13
CA GLU A 24 -15.69 16.27 1.58
C GLU A 24 -15.49 16.60 0.11
N ASN A 25 -14.24 16.87 -0.28
CA ASN A 25 -13.88 17.20 -1.66
C ASN A 25 -13.77 15.97 -2.59
N LEU A 26 -13.94 14.76 -2.07
CA LEU A 26 -13.82 13.51 -2.83
C LEU A 26 -15.14 12.74 -2.91
N LYS A 27 -16.19 13.25 -2.25
CA LYS A 27 -17.51 12.63 -2.28
C LYS A 27 -18.14 12.69 -3.66
N ILE A 28 -18.80 11.60 -4.02
CA ILE A 28 -19.52 11.44 -5.28
C ILE A 28 -21.00 11.77 -5.02
N LEU A 29 -21.59 12.65 -5.82
CA LEU A 29 -22.98 13.07 -5.65
C LEU A 29 -23.97 11.93 -5.86
N ASN A 30 -23.70 11.04 -6.83
CA ASN A 30 -24.54 9.90 -7.17
C ASN A 30 -23.69 8.63 -7.20
N PRO A 31 -23.30 8.06 -6.05
CA PRO A 31 -22.46 6.88 -6.01
C PRO A 31 -23.20 5.64 -6.52
N ILE A 32 -22.45 4.71 -7.12
CA ILE A 32 -22.99 3.43 -7.62
C ILE A 32 -23.49 2.56 -6.45
N SER A 33 -22.85 2.67 -5.30
CA SER A 33 -23.24 2.01 -4.05
C SER A 33 -22.73 2.82 -2.85
N GLU A 34 -23.26 2.57 -1.65
CA GLU A 34 -22.81 3.19 -0.40
C GLU A 34 -21.35 2.85 -0.07
N GLU A 35 -20.86 1.72 -0.55
CA GLU A 35 -19.47 1.29 -0.36
C GLU A 35 -18.48 1.94 -1.36
N LEU A 36 -18.97 2.73 -2.33
CA LEU A 36 -18.18 3.35 -3.40
C LEU A 36 -18.56 4.83 -3.54
N ASP A 37 -18.62 5.55 -2.43
CA ASP A 37 -19.17 6.90 -2.32
C ASP A 37 -18.13 8.02 -2.42
N VAL A 38 -16.82 7.67 -2.48
CA VAL A 38 -15.72 8.63 -2.63
C VAL A 38 -14.74 8.23 -3.74
N LEU A 39 -14.13 9.23 -4.38
CA LEU A 39 -12.93 9.01 -5.20
C LEU A 39 -11.79 8.56 -4.28
N ARG A 40 -11.12 7.45 -4.61
CA ARG A 40 -10.09 6.86 -3.75
C ARG A 40 -8.87 7.77 -3.57
N PRO A 41 -8.55 8.26 -2.37
CA PRO A 41 -7.34 9.03 -2.12
C PRO A 41 -6.13 8.14 -1.79
N SER A 42 -6.32 6.83 -1.67
CA SER A 42 -5.25 5.84 -1.52
C SER A 42 -5.64 4.51 -2.17
N LEU A 43 -4.66 3.76 -2.67
CA LEU A 43 -4.82 2.39 -3.16
C LEU A 43 -4.88 1.36 -2.00
N VAL A 44 -4.38 1.76 -0.82
CA VAL A 44 -4.21 0.86 0.33
C VAL A 44 -5.52 0.21 0.77
N PRO A 45 -6.65 0.91 0.96
CA PRO A 45 -7.92 0.29 1.36
C PRO A 45 -8.38 -0.81 0.41
N ASN A 46 -8.28 -0.55 -0.90
CA ASN A 46 -8.70 -1.50 -1.93
C ASN A 46 -7.87 -2.80 -1.88
N LEU A 47 -6.55 -2.67 -1.72
CA LEU A 47 -5.64 -3.82 -1.58
C LEU A 47 -5.87 -4.59 -0.28
N ILE A 48 -6.13 -3.90 0.84
CA ILE A 48 -6.45 -4.55 2.12
C ILE A 48 -7.78 -5.29 2.03
N SER A 49 -8.77 -4.71 1.37
CA SER A 49 -10.07 -5.37 1.12
C SER A 49 -9.89 -6.64 0.28
N ALA A 50 -8.98 -6.63 -0.70
CA ALA A 50 -8.64 -7.82 -1.46
C ALA A 50 -7.95 -8.88 -0.59
N VAL A 51 -7.00 -8.50 0.28
CA VAL A 51 -6.36 -9.41 1.25
C VAL A 51 -7.43 -10.04 2.15
N LYS A 52 -8.33 -9.24 2.74
CA LYS A 52 -9.43 -9.72 3.60
C LYS A 52 -10.32 -10.74 2.88
N LYS A 53 -10.73 -10.44 1.64
CA LYS A 53 -11.58 -11.34 0.82
C LYS A 53 -10.89 -12.68 0.52
N ASN A 54 -9.58 -12.67 0.34
CA ASN A 54 -8.82 -13.89 0.05
C ASN A 54 -8.52 -14.69 1.32
N LEU A 55 -8.26 -14.03 2.46
CA LEU A 55 -8.16 -14.71 3.77
C LEU A 55 -9.44 -15.48 4.11
N ALA A 56 -10.61 -14.95 3.78
CA ALA A 56 -11.89 -15.63 3.98
C ALA A 56 -12.07 -16.89 3.09
N ARG A 57 -11.16 -17.13 2.14
CA ARG A 57 -11.14 -18.30 1.25
C ARG A 57 -9.99 -19.26 1.56
N ASP A 58 -9.46 -19.20 2.79
CA ASP A 58 -8.38 -20.05 3.31
C ASP A 58 -7.04 -19.93 2.54
N HIS A 59 -6.83 -18.84 1.82
CA HIS A 59 -5.51 -18.53 1.31
C HIS A 59 -4.66 -17.91 2.42
N ASN A 60 -3.43 -18.40 2.59
CA ASN A 60 -2.56 -18.03 3.71
C ASN A 60 -1.34 -17.20 3.29
N SER A 61 -1.20 -16.89 1.99
CA SER A 61 -0.07 -16.13 1.46
C SER A 61 -0.53 -15.20 0.35
N PHE A 62 -0.21 -13.91 0.49
CA PHE A 62 -0.63 -12.90 -0.45
C PHE A 62 0.53 -11.99 -0.86
N SER A 63 0.60 -11.72 -2.15
CA SER A 63 1.48 -10.73 -2.73
C SER A 63 0.72 -10.08 -3.88
N PHE A 64 0.12 -8.92 -3.61
CA PHE A 64 -0.67 -8.16 -4.57
C PHE A 64 -0.04 -6.80 -4.83
N PHE A 65 -0.18 -6.29 -6.05
CA PHE A 65 0.14 -4.92 -6.37
C PHE A 65 -0.91 -4.31 -7.29
N GLU A 66 -0.98 -3.01 -7.29
CA GLU A 66 -1.79 -2.23 -8.21
C GLU A 66 -1.03 -0.96 -8.62
N ILE A 67 -1.16 -0.58 -9.89
CA ILE A 67 -0.71 0.71 -10.41
C ILE A 67 -1.95 1.50 -10.76
N GLY A 68 -2.16 2.62 -10.09
CA GLY A 68 -3.37 3.40 -10.29
C GLY A 68 -3.26 4.81 -9.75
N ASN A 69 -4.31 5.60 -10.00
CA ASN A 69 -4.38 6.96 -9.54
C ASN A 69 -4.98 7.05 -8.13
N GLN A 70 -4.42 7.92 -7.33
CA GLN A 70 -4.99 8.46 -6.09
C GLN A 70 -5.48 9.86 -6.38
N PHE A 71 -6.63 10.23 -5.85
CA PHE A 71 -7.25 11.54 -6.09
C PHE A 71 -7.01 12.44 -4.88
N LEU A 72 -6.52 13.65 -5.14
CA LEU A 72 -6.22 14.65 -4.11
C LEU A 72 -7.41 15.58 -3.88
N SER A 73 -8.21 15.80 -4.93
CA SER A 73 -9.44 16.59 -4.89
C SER A 73 -10.41 16.14 -5.98
N SER A 74 -11.58 16.76 -6.05
CA SER A 74 -12.58 16.57 -7.13
C SER A 74 -12.24 17.31 -8.41
N ASN A 75 -11.19 18.13 -8.41
CA ASN A 75 -10.80 18.86 -9.62
C ASN A 75 -10.16 17.92 -10.64
N PRO A 76 -10.51 18.02 -11.93
CA PRO A 76 -9.85 17.26 -12.96
C PRO A 76 -8.34 17.52 -12.99
N GLY A 77 -7.53 16.45 -12.98
CA GLY A 77 -6.07 16.54 -12.97
C GLY A 77 -5.41 16.52 -11.59
N ASP A 78 -6.14 16.76 -10.51
CA ASP A 78 -5.62 16.62 -9.14
C ASP A 78 -5.51 15.16 -8.71
N GLN A 79 -4.60 14.45 -9.34
CA GLN A 79 -4.37 13.03 -9.08
C GLN A 79 -2.87 12.72 -9.16
N VAL A 80 -2.46 11.69 -8.45
CA VAL A 80 -1.09 11.17 -8.42
C VAL A 80 -1.10 9.70 -8.81
N ARG A 81 -0.21 9.31 -9.70
CA ARG A 81 -0.05 7.90 -10.07
C ARG A 81 0.84 7.19 -9.05
N VAL A 82 0.33 6.09 -8.49
CA VAL A 82 0.99 5.35 -7.41
C VAL A 82 1.10 3.88 -7.77
N VAL A 83 2.23 3.28 -7.42
CA VAL A 83 2.37 1.82 -7.31
C VAL A 83 2.20 1.46 -5.84
N CYS A 84 1.22 0.65 -5.53
CA CYS A 84 1.04 0.10 -4.19
C CYS A 84 1.21 -1.41 -4.21
N GLY A 85 2.02 -1.95 -3.30
CA GLY A 85 2.20 -3.38 -3.15
C GLY A 85 1.95 -3.83 -1.72
N VAL A 86 1.33 -5.01 -1.55
CA VAL A 86 1.01 -5.60 -0.25
C VAL A 86 1.52 -7.04 -0.19
N ARG A 87 2.09 -7.40 0.97
CA ARG A 87 2.41 -8.77 1.35
C ARG A 87 1.80 -9.09 2.71
N ALA A 88 1.14 -10.24 2.80
CA ALA A 88 0.55 -10.72 4.04
C ALA A 88 0.63 -12.25 4.12
N GLY A 89 0.65 -12.77 5.35
CA GLY A 89 0.64 -14.21 5.62
C GLY A 89 1.98 -14.90 5.42
N ILE A 90 1.94 -16.15 4.99
CA ILE A 90 3.08 -17.07 4.96
C ILE A 90 3.96 -16.78 3.75
N LYS A 91 5.23 -16.46 3.99
CA LYS A 91 6.28 -16.33 2.97
C LYS A 91 6.87 -17.68 2.60
N GLN A 92 7.12 -18.52 3.61
CA GLN A 92 7.66 -19.86 3.46
C GLN A 92 6.90 -20.79 4.42
N ALA A 93 6.25 -21.79 3.87
CA ALA A 93 5.57 -22.80 4.67
C ALA A 93 6.59 -23.63 5.46
N LYS A 94 6.17 -24.11 6.63
CA LYS A 94 6.97 -25.05 7.43
C LYS A 94 7.26 -26.31 6.63
N ASP A 95 8.53 -26.70 6.59
CA ASP A 95 8.97 -27.97 6.07
C ASP A 95 9.83 -28.72 7.10
N TRP A 96 10.49 -29.82 6.69
CA TRP A 96 11.32 -30.63 7.58
C TRP A 96 12.64 -29.96 7.99
N ARG A 97 13.07 -28.91 7.30
CA ARG A 97 14.29 -28.15 7.57
C ARG A 97 14.02 -26.81 8.25
N ASP A 98 12.96 -26.11 7.82
CA ASP A 98 12.71 -24.74 8.18
C ASP A 98 11.37 -24.57 8.89
N GLN A 99 11.34 -23.65 9.86
CA GLN A 99 10.09 -23.22 10.47
C GLN A 99 9.32 -22.29 9.53
N GLU A 100 8.01 -22.20 9.75
CA GLU A 100 7.18 -21.24 9.06
C GLU A 100 7.72 -19.81 9.21
N ASN A 101 7.83 -19.11 8.08
CA ASN A 101 8.29 -17.72 8.04
C ASN A 101 7.21 -16.84 7.42
N LEU A 102 6.90 -15.74 8.08
CA LEU A 102 5.90 -14.77 7.63
C LEU A 102 6.58 -13.62 6.88
N TYR A 103 5.81 -12.95 6.02
CA TYR A 103 6.27 -11.69 5.42
C TYR A 103 6.47 -10.62 6.49
N ASP A 104 7.51 -9.82 6.32
CA ASP A 104 7.86 -8.73 7.22
C ASP A 104 8.11 -7.40 6.48
N ILE A 105 8.42 -6.36 7.26
CA ILE A 105 8.74 -5.02 6.76
C ILE A 105 9.95 -5.02 5.80
N TYR A 106 10.93 -5.89 6.00
CA TYR A 106 12.13 -5.93 5.16
C TYR A 106 11.84 -6.49 3.78
N ASP A 107 10.84 -7.36 3.66
CA ASP A 107 10.39 -7.88 2.37
C ASP A 107 9.83 -6.77 1.50
N VAL A 108 8.88 -5.99 2.00
CA VAL A 108 8.25 -4.88 1.24
C VAL A 108 9.23 -3.73 1.01
N LYS A 109 10.11 -3.44 1.97
CA LYS A 109 11.20 -2.47 1.80
C LYS A 109 12.12 -2.87 0.64
N ARG A 110 12.55 -4.14 0.60
CA ARG A 110 13.37 -4.67 -0.50
C ARG A 110 12.64 -4.61 -1.82
N ASP A 111 11.35 -4.97 -1.83
CA ASP A 111 10.55 -4.94 -3.05
C ASP A 111 10.43 -3.52 -3.60
N MET A 112 10.17 -2.54 -2.75
CA MET A 112 10.14 -1.12 -3.10
C MET A 112 11.48 -0.63 -3.67
N ILE A 113 12.59 -0.94 -2.98
CA ILE A 113 13.94 -0.55 -3.43
C ILE A 113 14.28 -1.20 -4.78
N ASP A 114 13.90 -2.46 -4.99
CA ASP A 114 14.16 -3.16 -6.25
C ASP A 114 13.37 -2.54 -7.41
N VAL A 115 12.12 -2.14 -7.19
CA VAL A 115 11.32 -1.42 -8.20
C VAL A 115 12.03 -0.12 -8.58
N ILE A 116 12.41 0.68 -7.59
CA ILE A 116 13.08 1.97 -7.83
C ILE A 116 14.43 1.79 -8.54
N ASN A 117 15.25 0.82 -8.13
CA ASN A 117 16.53 0.53 -8.77
C ASN A 117 16.40 0.02 -10.20
N HIS A 118 15.25 -0.56 -10.55
CA HIS A 118 14.98 -1.03 -11.91
C HIS A 118 14.60 0.13 -12.85
N VAL A 119 13.98 1.14 -12.29
CA VAL A 119 13.44 2.29 -13.03
C VAL A 119 14.46 3.44 -13.10
N LEU A 120 15.23 3.66 -12.03
CA LEU A 120 16.18 4.76 -11.94
C LEU A 120 17.62 4.35 -12.30
N PRO A 121 18.42 5.29 -12.83
CA PRO A 121 19.85 5.09 -13.02
C PRO A 121 20.57 4.76 -11.69
N LYS A 122 21.55 3.85 -11.72
CA LYS A 122 22.29 3.34 -10.55
C LYS A 122 23.06 4.39 -9.73
N LYS A 123 23.12 5.64 -10.16
CA LYS A 123 23.81 6.74 -9.47
C LYS A 123 23.01 7.37 -8.32
N ASN A 124 21.75 7.00 -8.17
CA ASN A 124 20.86 7.59 -7.18
C ASN A 124 21.09 6.98 -5.80
N LYS A 125 21.12 7.82 -4.78
CA LYS A 125 21.25 7.39 -3.38
C LYS A 125 19.88 7.30 -2.71
N LEU A 126 19.52 6.11 -2.25
CA LEU A 126 18.30 5.86 -1.50
C LEU A 126 18.59 5.92 0.01
N GLU A 127 17.81 6.70 0.73
CA GLU A 127 17.89 6.83 2.20
C GLU A 127 16.51 6.61 2.81
N VAL A 128 16.48 6.15 4.05
CA VAL A 128 15.24 5.91 4.80
C VAL A 128 15.16 6.87 5.97
N ILE A 129 14.04 7.57 6.09
CA ILE A 129 13.68 8.35 7.28
C ILE A 129 12.58 7.64 8.06
N LYS A 130 12.59 7.79 9.41
CA LYS A 130 11.66 7.10 10.32
C LYS A 130 10.33 7.84 10.47
N GLU A 131 9.81 8.33 9.38
CA GLU A 131 8.51 9.02 9.33
C GLU A 131 7.63 8.32 8.32
N ALA A 132 6.38 8.10 8.66
CA ALA A 132 5.37 7.54 7.77
C ALA A 132 3.98 8.01 8.20
N PRO A 133 2.98 7.99 7.29
CA PRO A 133 1.60 8.30 7.62
C PRO A 133 1.03 7.43 8.74
N SER A 134 -0.03 7.92 9.39
CA SER A 134 -0.64 7.30 10.57
C SER A 134 -1.22 5.90 10.34
N TRP A 135 -1.49 5.55 9.09
CA TRP A 135 -1.96 4.20 8.74
C TRP A 135 -0.85 3.15 8.75
N TYR A 136 0.41 3.55 8.83
CA TYR A 136 1.53 2.66 9.09
C TYR A 136 1.79 2.49 10.59
N HIS A 137 2.42 1.38 10.93
CA HIS A 137 2.87 1.11 12.30
C HIS A 137 3.98 2.09 12.70
N PRO A 138 3.88 2.82 13.84
CA PRO A 138 4.80 3.92 14.17
C PRO A 138 6.28 3.51 14.33
N GLY A 139 6.54 2.24 14.68
CA GLY A 139 7.90 1.73 14.87
C GLY A 139 8.38 0.78 13.78
N ARG A 140 7.51 0.41 12.82
CA ARG A 140 7.82 -0.54 11.75
C ARG A 140 7.40 0.01 10.40
N SER A 141 7.86 1.23 10.11
CA SER A 141 7.60 1.92 8.85
C SER A 141 8.66 2.96 8.56
N GLY A 142 8.65 3.51 7.38
CA GLY A 142 9.54 4.59 6.99
C GLY A 142 9.19 5.15 5.62
N THR A 143 9.78 6.29 5.33
CA THR A 143 9.73 6.96 4.03
C THR A 143 11.04 6.70 3.29
N LEU A 144 10.95 6.32 2.02
CA LEU A 144 12.09 6.21 1.14
C LEU A 144 12.32 7.54 0.45
N MET A 145 13.53 8.07 0.60
CA MET A 145 13.98 9.33 0.01
C MET A 145 15.01 9.06 -1.07
N LEU A 146 14.92 9.81 -2.16
CA LEU A 146 15.91 9.83 -3.23
C LEU A 146 16.77 11.09 -3.09
N ASN A 147 18.09 10.91 -3.01
CA ASN A 147 19.07 12.00 -2.90
C ASN A 147 18.77 12.99 -1.76
N LYS A 148 18.14 12.51 -0.67
CA LYS A 148 17.71 13.30 0.52
C LYS A 148 16.63 14.35 0.31
N SER A 149 16.18 14.58 -0.92
CA SER A 149 15.29 15.69 -1.27
C SER A 149 13.94 15.26 -1.81
N ILE A 150 13.89 14.14 -2.54
CA ILE A 150 12.67 13.69 -3.20
C ILE A 150 12.07 12.54 -2.39
N LYS A 151 10.81 12.68 -1.98
CA LYS A 151 10.05 11.61 -1.35
C LYS A 151 9.57 10.64 -2.42
N VAL A 152 10.12 9.42 -2.40
CA VAL A 152 9.75 8.37 -3.34
C VAL A 152 8.46 7.67 -2.92
N GLY A 153 8.27 7.47 -1.62
CA GLY A 153 7.09 6.80 -1.11
C GLY A 153 7.27 6.25 0.31
N PHE A 154 6.33 5.44 0.73
CA PHE A 154 6.27 4.85 2.07
C PHE A 154 6.37 3.34 2.02
N PHE A 155 6.86 2.74 3.11
CA PHE A 155 6.81 1.29 3.32
C PHE A 155 6.65 0.98 4.80
N GLY A 156 6.06 -0.15 5.11
CA GLY A 156 5.94 -0.58 6.49
C GLY A 156 4.86 -1.62 6.74
N GLU A 157 4.72 -1.97 8.00
CA GLU A 157 3.60 -2.75 8.50
C GLU A 157 2.39 -1.83 8.67
N LEU A 158 1.21 -2.32 8.35
CA LEU A 158 -0.05 -1.61 8.58
C LEU A 158 -0.29 -1.42 10.08
N ASN A 159 -0.87 -0.29 10.46
CA ASN A 159 -1.18 0.01 11.85
C ASN A 159 -2.13 -1.06 12.43
N PRO A 160 -1.84 -1.64 13.61
CA PRO A 160 -2.69 -2.66 14.23
C PRO A 160 -4.15 -2.25 14.42
N LYS A 161 -4.43 -0.96 14.62
CA LYS A 161 -5.81 -0.47 14.70
C LYS A 161 -6.58 -0.70 13.40
N ILE A 162 -5.92 -0.52 12.27
CA ILE A 162 -6.51 -0.73 10.95
C ILE A 162 -6.64 -2.21 10.66
N VAL A 163 -5.62 -3.01 10.97
CA VAL A 163 -5.69 -4.49 10.85
C VAL A 163 -6.89 -5.03 11.61
N ASN A 164 -7.12 -4.55 12.84
CA ASN A 164 -8.27 -4.93 13.66
C ASN A 164 -9.61 -4.44 13.07
N PHE A 165 -9.66 -3.23 12.52
CA PHE A 165 -10.86 -2.69 11.85
C PHE A 165 -11.28 -3.59 10.68
N TYR A 166 -10.33 -4.03 9.84
CA TYR A 166 -10.58 -4.96 8.75
C TYR A 166 -10.78 -6.41 9.21
N LYS A 167 -10.62 -6.71 10.51
CA LYS A 167 -10.70 -8.07 11.10
C LYS A 167 -9.70 -9.04 10.46
N ILE A 168 -8.52 -8.56 10.14
CA ILE A 168 -7.41 -9.36 9.64
C ILE A 168 -6.61 -9.84 10.86
N LYS A 169 -6.22 -11.11 10.89
CA LYS A 169 -5.44 -11.69 11.99
C LYS A 169 -3.94 -11.54 11.79
N ASP A 170 -3.52 -11.55 10.53
CA ASP A 170 -2.12 -11.53 10.14
C ASP A 170 -1.56 -10.11 10.01
N ARG A 171 -0.23 -10.01 10.09
CA ARG A 171 0.45 -8.76 9.74
C ARG A 171 0.31 -8.49 8.26
N VAL A 172 0.03 -7.25 7.93
CA VAL A 172 -0.03 -6.76 6.56
C VAL A 172 1.11 -5.77 6.37
N ASN A 173 1.98 -6.06 5.42
CA ASN A 173 3.12 -5.22 5.07
C ASN A 173 2.88 -4.64 3.68
N LEU A 174 3.14 -3.35 3.49
CA LEU A 174 2.86 -2.66 2.25
C LEU A 174 3.90 -1.60 1.91
N PHE A 175 3.94 -1.21 0.64
CA PHE A 175 4.68 -0.06 0.17
C PHE A 175 3.83 0.74 -0.83
N GLU A 176 4.09 2.03 -0.91
CA GLU A 176 3.51 2.97 -1.85
C GLU A 176 4.64 3.75 -2.53
N ILE A 177 4.64 3.83 -3.87
CA ILE A 177 5.62 4.59 -4.66
C ILE A 177 4.86 5.64 -5.46
N PHE A 178 5.19 6.92 -5.27
CA PHE A 178 4.64 8.05 -6.01
C PHE A 178 5.39 8.22 -7.31
N LEU A 179 4.81 7.74 -8.42
CA LEU A 179 5.50 7.73 -9.72
C LEU A 179 5.76 9.13 -10.27
N ASP A 180 4.86 10.08 -10.02
CA ASP A 180 4.97 11.44 -10.52
C ASP A 180 6.09 12.23 -9.83
N ASP A 181 6.51 11.81 -8.63
CA ASP A 181 7.62 12.42 -7.88
C ASP A 181 8.99 11.82 -8.25
N VAL A 182 9.01 10.68 -8.95
CA VAL A 182 10.25 9.99 -9.32
C VAL A 182 10.76 10.52 -10.66
N PRO A 183 11.99 11.07 -10.75
CA PRO A 183 12.56 11.56 -12.00
C PRO A 183 12.98 10.37 -12.88
N PHE A 184 12.23 10.14 -13.93
CA PHE A 184 12.53 9.12 -14.95
C PHE A 184 13.52 9.64 -15.98
#